data_975ebb669db0693c2ebc31c881e94142
#
_entry.id   975ebb669db0693c2ebc31c881e94142
#
_cell.length_a   1.000
_cell.length_b   1.000
_cell.length_c   1.000
_cell.angle_alpha   90.00
_cell.angle_beta   90.00
_cell.angle_gamma   90.00
#
_symmetry.space_group_name_H-M   'P 1'
#
loop_
_entity.id
_entity.type
_entity.pdbx_description
1 polymer ?
#
loop_
_entity_poly.entity_id
_entity_poly.type
_entity_poly.pdbx_seq_one_letter_code
_entity_poly.pdbx_strand_id
1 'polypeptide(L)'
;MEEKKGLGLGRLVSIATGTVIGAGIVSLLGVAMLFTGASGWLAYSAAVIVGLIVISPYIILCSTMRINGGNYSYVSAVLGDFWGGIYGLCFTMVGLAMGLFGMSLGTYVKLIFPSIDVRIFAMCIVTFFFVLNLFGVNLMAKVENVLFYLLMIGLLSYVVMGFAKMTPETITVGQPDFFAGGAKGFLSAVVLLMFSTTGQSYVVAFSREARNPKRDIPLAILITTGVILVLYTLVGFVTCNILPASEVAGQNLAVVAREIMPGWMYYLFLIGGPIAAIFTTMNSSFVIFSRPLETMVKDGFFPATLGKTNKWGVPYFLITFIYIIGMLPLIFNFSMGAIVDDSILIESIAEVLAIVAVLRFPEKIEGAWENRYFKFSKGFFRFVVILALLTRIALIINTCTTLTPAIIVVTVVSVLIFALYNYFRIKGNHVHVNKSYELQ
;
A
#
# COMPACT_ATOMS: atom_id res chain seq x y z
N MET A 1 -32.25 11.13 16.41
CA MET A 1 -31.18 10.44 15.64
C MET A 1 -30.09 11.46 15.39
N GLU A 2 -29.01 11.43 16.15
CA GLU A 2 -27.84 12.27 15.87
C GLU A 2 -27.26 11.83 14.51
N GLU A 3 -27.25 12.72 13.54
CA GLU A 3 -26.50 12.54 12.29
C GLU A 3 -25.04 12.22 12.65
N LYS A 4 -24.62 10.99 12.52
CA LYS A 4 -23.21 10.64 12.54
C LYS A 4 -22.51 11.49 11.49
N LYS A 5 -21.83 12.56 11.92
CA LYS A 5 -21.03 13.42 11.03
C LYS A 5 -20.03 12.54 10.30
N GLY A 6 -20.32 12.17 9.05
CA GLY A 6 -19.45 11.35 8.21
C GLY A 6 -18.07 11.99 8.01
N LEU A 7 -17.08 11.21 7.57
CA LEU A 7 -15.73 11.66 7.27
C LEU A 7 -15.77 12.65 6.09
N GLY A 8 -15.28 13.87 6.30
CA GLY A 8 -15.12 14.86 5.24
C GLY A 8 -13.82 14.65 4.45
N LEU A 9 -13.69 15.34 3.30
CA LEU A 9 -12.55 15.25 2.38
C LEU A 9 -11.18 15.38 3.08
N GLY A 10 -10.99 16.37 3.95
CA GLY A 10 -9.72 16.59 4.64
C GLY A 10 -9.29 15.37 5.50
N ARG A 11 -10.23 14.72 6.20
CA ARG A 11 -9.93 13.49 6.96
C ARG A 11 -9.61 12.32 6.05
N LEU A 12 -10.30 12.18 4.92
CA LEU A 12 -10.04 11.12 3.94
C LEU A 12 -8.65 11.30 3.30
N VAL A 13 -8.26 12.55 2.99
CA VAL A 13 -6.90 12.86 2.51
C VAL A 13 -5.85 12.53 3.58
N SER A 14 -6.09 12.86 4.84
CA SER A 14 -5.17 12.51 5.94
C SER A 14 -5.00 11.00 6.09
N ILE A 15 -6.10 10.23 6.05
CA ILE A 15 -6.07 8.76 6.09
C ILE A 15 -5.32 8.21 4.87
N ALA A 16 -5.66 8.66 3.66
CA ALA A 16 -5.02 8.21 2.43
C ALA A 16 -3.51 8.52 2.42
N THR A 17 -3.11 9.69 2.91
CA THR A 17 -1.70 10.08 3.00
C THR A 17 -0.96 9.25 4.05
N GLY A 18 -1.56 9.02 5.21
CA GLY A 18 -0.99 8.19 6.27
C GLY A 18 -0.83 6.71 5.89
N THR A 19 -1.69 6.19 5.00
CA THR A 19 -1.56 4.81 4.50
C THR A 19 -0.48 4.64 3.43
N VAL A 20 -0.12 5.71 2.72
CA VAL A 20 0.90 5.69 1.66
C VAL A 20 2.29 6.02 2.22
N ILE A 21 2.39 7.08 3.04
CA ILE A 21 3.68 7.53 3.58
C ILE A 21 4.04 6.63 4.76
N GLY A 22 4.85 5.63 4.49
CA GLY A 22 5.27 4.63 5.49
C GLY A 22 6.68 4.09 5.19
N ALA A 23 6.90 2.80 5.45
CA ALA A 23 8.18 2.14 5.23
C ALA A 23 8.72 2.28 3.80
N GLY A 24 7.82 2.44 2.81
CA GLY A 24 8.19 2.52 1.40
C GLY A 24 9.14 3.67 1.09
N ILE A 25 8.77 4.91 1.41
CA ILE A 25 9.61 6.08 1.12
C ILE A 25 10.92 6.04 1.89
N VAL A 26 10.87 5.61 3.13
CA VAL A 26 12.04 5.69 4.03
C VAL A 26 13.04 4.55 3.84
N SER A 27 12.63 3.41 3.27
CA SER A 27 13.49 2.21 3.17
C SER A 27 13.67 1.66 1.76
N LEU A 28 12.69 1.81 0.85
CA LEU A 28 12.76 1.16 -0.46
C LEU A 28 13.57 1.96 -1.50
N LEU A 29 13.74 3.27 -1.32
CA LEU A 29 14.49 4.07 -2.28
C LEU A 29 15.94 3.60 -2.43
N GLY A 30 16.64 3.35 -1.31
CA GLY A 30 18.00 2.81 -1.36
C GLY A 30 18.05 1.42 -2.00
N VAL A 31 17.05 0.57 -1.75
CA VAL A 31 16.93 -0.73 -2.43
C VAL A 31 16.73 -0.56 -3.93
N ALA A 32 15.91 0.41 -4.36
CA ALA A 32 15.72 0.72 -5.78
C ALA A 32 17.01 1.23 -6.44
N MET A 33 17.85 1.98 -5.71
CA MET A 33 19.14 2.46 -6.20
C MET A 33 20.13 1.31 -6.51
N LEU A 34 19.96 0.12 -5.93
CA LEU A 34 20.74 -1.07 -6.33
C LEU A 34 20.48 -1.48 -7.80
N PHE A 35 19.26 -1.20 -8.31
CA PHE A 35 18.87 -1.52 -9.67
C PHE A 35 19.16 -0.39 -10.66
N THR A 36 19.01 0.88 -10.26
CA THR A 36 19.00 2.00 -11.21
C THR A 36 20.06 3.07 -10.93
N GLY A 37 20.80 2.98 -9.83
CA GLY A 37 21.77 4.00 -9.43
C GLY A 37 21.13 5.33 -9.02
N ALA A 38 21.76 6.44 -9.40
CA ALA A 38 21.33 7.79 -9.01
C ALA A 38 20.00 8.24 -9.63
N SER A 39 19.47 7.54 -10.65
CA SER A 39 18.14 7.80 -11.21
C SER A 39 16.98 7.32 -10.33
N GLY A 40 17.23 6.86 -9.10
CA GLY A 40 16.23 6.39 -8.14
C GLY A 40 15.10 7.39 -7.88
N TRP A 41 15.38 8.70 -7.82
CA TRP A 41 14.36 9.73 -7.67
C TRP A 41 13.41 9.83 -8.89
N LEU A 42 13.96 9.66 -10.09
CA LEU A 42 13.16 9.65 -11.33
C LEU A 42 12.32 8.36 -11.39
N ALA A 43 12.88 7.22 -10.97
CA ALA A 43 12.13 5.98 -10.83
C ALA A 43 10.97 6.11 -9.83
N TYR A 44 11.15 6.87 -8.74
CA TYR A 44 10.06 7.15 -7.79
C TYR A 44 8.96 7.99 -8.43
N SER A 45 9.31 9.07 -9.10
CA SER A 45 8.35 9.92 -9.81
C SER A 45 7.56 9.11 -10.84
N ALA A 46 8.27 8.28 -11.61
CA ALA A 46 7.64 7.35 -12.57
C ALA A 46 6.72 6.34 -11.88
N ALA A 47 7.13 5.79 -10.72
CA ALA A 47 6.32 4.85 -9.95
C ALA A 47 5.00 5.47 -9.47
N VAL A 48 4.99 6.73 -9.03
CA VAL A 48 3.76 7.44 -8.65
C VAL A 48 2.83 7.62 -9.86
N ILE A 49 3.39 8.01 -11.02
CA ILE A 49 2.60 8.22 -12.25
C ILE A 49 2.02 6.89 -12.75
N VAL A 50 2.84 5.84 -12.82
CA VAL A 50 2.39 4.50 -13.22
C VAL A 50 1.39 3.95 -12.22
N GLY A 51 1.62 4.16 -10.91
CA GLY A 51 0.67 3.83 -9.85
C GLY A 51 -0.68 4.52 -10.03
N LEU A 52 -0.69 5.81 -10.39
CA LEU A 52 -1.93 6.53 -10.68
C LEU A 52 -2.69 5.91 -11.86
N ILE A 53 -1.99 5.49 -12.92
CA ILE A 53 -2.62 4.80 -14.05
C ILE A 53 -3.29 3.52 -13.57
N VAL A 54 -2.60 2.72 -12.78
CA VAL A 54 -3.11 1.43 -12.28
C VAL A 54 -4.30 1.60 -11.35
N ILE A 55 -4.31 2.61 -10.47
CA ILE A 55 -5.43 2.84 -9.53
C ILE A 55 -6.57 3.68 -10.14
N SER A 56 -6.41 4.26 -11.33
CA SER A 56 -7.43 5.09 -11.97
C SER A 56 -8.79 4.41 -12.17
N PRO A 57 -8.89 3.08 -12.44
CA PRO A 57 -10.17 2.38 -12.47
C PRO A 57 -10.96 2.48 -11.15
N TYR A 58 -10.25 2.45 -10.01
CA TYR A 58 -10.89 2.59 -8.70
C TYR A 58 -11.43 4.00 -8.45
N ILE A 59 -10.70 5.03 -8.90
CA ILE A 59 -11.13 6.42 -8.83
C ILE A 59 -12.45 6.60 -9.57
N ILE A 60 -12.54 6.00 -10.76
CA ILE A 60 -13.75 6.04 -11.57
C ILE A 60 -14.90 5.30 -10.87
N LEU A 61 -14.66 4.07 -10.40
CA LEU A 61 -15.66 3.26 -9.73
C LEU A 61 -16.21 3.95 -8.48
N CYS A 62 -15.34 4.46 -7.61
CA CYS A 62 -15.76 5.15 -6.38
C CYS A 62 -16.54 6.43 -6.65
N SER A 63 -16.45 6.99 -7.86
CA SER A 63 -17.27 8.14 -8.28
C SER A 63 -18.72 7.76 -8.63
N THR A 64 -19.05 6.47 -8.69
CA THR A 64 -20.35 5.98 -9.15
C THR A 64 -21.29 5.54 -8.03
N MET A 65 -20.76 4.87 -7.00
CA MET A 65 -21.57 4.29 -5.95
C MET A 65 -20.83 4.19 -4.62
N ARG A 66 -21.58 4.03 -3.54
CA ARG A 66 -21.07 3.65 -2.23
C ARG A 66 -20.95 2.13 -2.14
N ILE A 67 -19.79 1.61 -1.74
CA ILE A 67 -19.52 0.18 -1.68
C ILE A 67 -19.11 -0.23 -0.27
N ASN A 68 -19.75 -1.27 0.26
CA ASN A 68 -19.37 -1.93 1.50
C ASN A 68 -18.35 -3.04 1.21
N GLY A 69 -17.30 -3.17 2.02
CA GLY A 69 -16.30 -4.24 1.85
C GLY A 69 -15.21 -3.95 0.81
N GLY A 70 -15.15 -2.71 0.30
CA GLY A 70 -14.10 -2.28 -0.64
C GLY A 70 -14.13 -3.04 -1.96
N ASN A 71 -12.95 -3.28 -2.52
CA ASN A 71 -12.81 -3.90 -3.84
C ASN A 71 -13.37 -5.34 -3.93
N TYR A 72 -13.32 -6.11 -2.84
CA TYR A 72 -13.90 -7.45 -2.78
C TYR A 72 -15.38 -7.46 -3.19
N SER A 73 -16.18 -6.56 -2.62
CA SER A 73 -17.62 -6.56 -2.83
C SER A 73 -18.01 -6.22 -4.26
N TYR A 74 -17.33 -5.28 -4.94
CA TYR A 74 -17.66 -5.01 -6.33
C TYR A 74 -17.12 -6.05 -7.30
N VAL A 75 -15.96 -6.67 -7.01
CA VAL A 75 -15.49 -7.81 -7.81
C VAL A 75 -16.52 -8.93 -7.77
N SER A 76 -17.03 -9.25 -6.57
CA SER A 76 -18.12 -10.23 -6.40
C SER A 76 -19.40 -9.81 -7.13
N ALA A 77 -19.77 -8.54 -7.06
CA ALA A 77 -20.99 -8.04 -7.72
C ALA A 77 -20.93 -8.12 -9.25
N VAL A 78 -19.76 -7.88 -9.83
CA VAL A 78 -19.58 -7.77 -11.30
C VAL A 78 -19.11 -9.08 -11.93
N LEU A 79 -18.11 -9.75 -11.34
CA LEU A 79 -17.51 -10.98 -11.89
C LEU A 79 -18.11 -12.25 -11.27
N GLY A 80 -18.85 -12.13 -10.17
CA GLY A 80 -19.43 -13.25 -9.43
C GLY A 80 -18.60 -13.69 -8.24
N ASP A 81 -19.25 -14.49 -7.39
CA ASP A 81 -18.77 -14.83 -6.06
C ASP A 81 -17.44 -15.59 -6.08
N PHE A 82 -17.22 -16.43 -7.11
CA PHE A 82 -15.97 -17.17 -7.27
C PHE A 82 -14.75 -16.25 -7.41
N TRP A 83 -14.83 -15.25 -8.29
CA TRP A 83 -13.73 -14.31 -8.51
C TRP A 83 -13.57 -13.32 -7.36
N GLY A 84 -14.68 -12.93 -6.73
CA GLY A 84 -14.64 -12.13 -5.51
C GLY A 84 -13.90 -12.82 -4.39
N GLY A 85 -14.18 -14.12 -4.17
CA GLY A 85 -13.48 -14.91 -3.16
C GLY A 85 -11.97 -15.02 -3.43
N ILE A 86 -11.57 -15.24 -4.70
CA ILE A 86 -10.14 -15.23 -5.09
C ILE A 86 -9.52 -13.86 -4.79
N TYR A 87 -10.19 -12.77 -5.20
CA TYR A 87 -9.72 -11.41 -4.91
C TYR A 87 -9.46 -11.20 -3.41
N GLY A 88 -10.43 -11.52 -2.56
CA GLY A 88 -10.32 -11.29 -1.12
C GLY A 88 -9.20 -12.10 -0.47
N LEU A 89 -9.01 -13.36 -0.87
CA LEU A 89 -7.93 -14.22 -0.37
C LEU A 89 -6.56 -13.72 -0.83
N CYS A 90 -6.41 -13.36 -2.11
CA CYS A 90 -5.16 -12.78 -2.63
C CYS A 90 -4.82 -11.46 -1.93
N PHE A 91 -5.82 -10.56 -1.76
CA PHE A 91 -5.59 -9.28 -1.06
C PHE A 91 -5.14 -9.48 0.38
N THR A 92 -5.62 -10.53 1.05
CA THR A 92 -5.24 -10.81 2.44
C THR A 92 -3.75 -11.15 2.56
N MET A 93 -3.15 -11.74 1.52
CA MET A 93 -1.72 -12.04 1.50
C MET A 93 -0.83 -10.78 1.49
N VAL A 94 -1.37 -9.59 1.18
CA VAL A 94 -0.66 -8.32 1.37
C VAL A 94 -0.25 -8.12 2.84
N GLY A 95 -0.87 -8.84 3.77
CA GLY A 95 -0.44 -8.95 5.17
C GLY A 95 1.03 -9.36 5.37
N LEU A 96 1.67 -10.00 4.39
CA LEU A 96 3.12 -10.26 4.38
C LEU A 96 3.95 -8.97 4.58
N ALA A 97 3.44 -7.83 4.11
CA ALA A 97 4.06 -6.52 4.28
C ALA A 97 4.25 -6.10 5.75
N MET A 98 3.56 -6.72 6.71
CA MET A 98 3.82 -6.50 8.14
C MET A 98 5.28 -6.83 8.50
N GLY A 99 5.83 -7.91 7.93
CA GLY A 99 7.23 -8.27 8.08
C GLY A 99 8.18 -7.19 7.55
N LEU A 100 7.87 -6.62 6.37
CA LEU A 100 8.61 -5.50 5.80
C LEU A 100 8.62 -4.29 6.74
N PHE A 101 7.45 -3.90 7.26
CA PHE A 101 7.33 -2.76 8.17
C PHE A 101 8.13 -2.98 9.45
N GLY A 102 8.06 -4.19 10.03
CA GLY A 102 8.86 -4.56 11.20
C GLY A 102 10.36 -4.50 10.94
N MET A 103 10.83 -5.07 9.83
CA MET A 103 12.25 -5.02 9.41
C MET A 103 12.70 -3.58 9.16
N SER A 104 11.91 -2.80 8.45
CA SER A 104 12.20 -1.39 8.19
C SER A 104 12.35 -0.60 9.49
N LEU A 105 11.41 -0.75 10.43
CA LEU A 105 11.51 -0.10 11.74
C LEU A 105 12.76 -0.55 12.51
N GLY A 106 13.07 -1.84 12.49
CA GLY A 106 14.25 -2.39 13.13
C GLY A 106 15.56 -1.80 12.61
N THR A 107 15.65 -1.52 11.29
CA THR A 107 16.86 -0.87 10.74
C THR A 107 17.06 0.56 11.25
N TYR A 108 15.98 1.32 11.43
CA TYR A 108 16.06 2.67 12.02
C TYR A 108 16.36 2.65 13.52
N VAL A 109 15.73 1.75 14.26
CA VAL A 109 15.98 1.61 15.71
C VAL A 109 17.41 1.16 15.98
N LYS A 110 17.98 0.31 15.13
CA LYS A 110 19.39 -0.11 15.22
C LYS A 110 20.38 1.06 15.12
N LEU A 111 20.03 2.15 14.44
CA LEU A 111 20.86 3.36 14.39
C LEU A 111 20.95 4.09 15.73
N ILE A 112 19.93 3.92 16.59
CA ILE A 112 19.87 4.49 17.94
C ILE A 112 20.44 3.49 18.96
N PHE A 113 20.15 2.21 18.78
CA PHE A 113 20.55 1.11 19.66
C PHE A 113 21.29 0.01 18.85
N PRO A 114 22.61 0.15 18.62
CA PRO A 114 23.37 -0.72 17.71
C PRO A 114 23.36 -2.21 18.06
N SER A 115 23.14 -2.57 19.32
CA SER A 115 23.12 -3.96 19.82
C SER A 115 21.85 -4.75 19.44
N ILE A 116 20.83 -4.09 18.85
CA ILE A 116 19.56 -4.74 18.52
C ILE A 116 19.71 -5.63 17.28
N ASP A 117 19.23 -6.88 17.38
CA ASP A 117 18.96 -7.72 16.23
C ASP A 117 17.69 -7.24 15.53
N VAL A 118 17.82 -6.82 14.26
CA VAL A 118 16.74 -6.22 13.48
C VAL A 118 15.55 -7.16 13.33
N ARG A 119 15.80 -8.46 13.15
CA ARG A 119 14.74 -9.43 12.94
C ARG A 119 13.98 -9.75 14.23
N ILE A 120 14.71 -9.98 15.32
CA ILE A 120 14.08 -10.21 16.64
C ILE A 120 13.26 -9.00 17.01
N PHE A 121 13.79 -7.79 16.79
CA PHE A 121 13.06 -6.55 17.02
C PHE A 121 11.81 -6.47 16.13
N ALA A 122 11.91 -6.82 14.84
CA ALA A 122 10.77 -6.86 13.91
C ALA A 122 9.66 -7.80 14.40
N MET A 123 10.01 -8.99 14.87
CA MET A 123 9.05 -9.92 15.46
C MET A 123 8.37 -9.34 16.70
N CYS A 124 9.13 -8.71 17.59
CA CYS A 124 8.60 -8.10 18.81
C CYS A 124 7.65 -6.94 18.48
N ILE A 125 8.00 -6.08 17.51
CA ILE A 125 7.18 -4.91 17.18
C ILE A 125 5.91 -5.29 16.43
N VAL A 126 5.95 -6.27 15.52
CA VAL A 126 4.76 -6.80 14.86
C VAL A 126 3.82 -7.42 15.91
N THR A 127 4.37 -8.16 16.88
CA THR A 127 3.60 -8.71 18.00
C THR A 127 3.01 -7.61 18.88
N PHE A 128 3.76 -6.55 19.16
CA PHE A 128 3.27 -5.40 19.93
C PHE A 128 2.07 -4.75 19.25
N PHE A 129 2.15 -4.45 17.95
CA PHE A 129 1.04 -3.88 17.20
C PHE A 129 -0.15 -4.83 17.07
N PHE A 130 0.09 -6.13 16.93
CA PHE A 130 -0.96 -7.14 17.00
C PHE A 130 -1.73 -7.05 18.32
N VAL A 131 -1.01 -7.11 19.45
CA VAL A 131 -1.63 -7.02 20.79
C VAL A 131 -2.35 -5.69 20.95
N LEU A 132 -1.75 -4.58 20.52
CA LEU A 132 -2.36 -3.25 20.60
C LEU A 132 -3.68 -3.17 19.82
N ASN A 133 -3.74 -3.75 18.62
CA ASN A 133 -4.95 -3.78 17.80
C ASN A 133 -6.06 -4.65 18.42
N LEU A 134 -5.74 -5.63 19.28
CA LEU A 134 -6.75 -6.39 20.01
C LEU A 134 -7.52 -5.56 21.04
N PHE A 135 -6.96 -4.44 21.52
CA PHE A 135 -7.63 -3.53 22.48
C PHE A 135 -8.50 -2.45 21.81
N GLY A 136 -8.55 -2.43 20.48
CA GLY A 136 -9.38 -1.51 19.70
C GLY A 136 -8.70 -0.16 19.39
N VAL A 137 -9.17 0.47 18.33
CA VAL A 137 -8.46 1.54 17.57
C VAL A 137 -8.57 2.94 18.20
N ASN A 138 -9.43 3.18 19.19
CA ASN A 138 -9.77 4.53 19.64
C ASN A 138 -8.61 5.32 20.29
N LEU A 139 -7.66 4.63 20.93
CA LEU A 139 -6.53 5.27 21.58
C LEU A 139 -5.51 5.77 20.55
N MET A 140 -5.31 5.00 19.47
CA MET A 140 -4.28 5.28 18.47
C MET A 140 -4.66 6.41 17.51
N ALA A 141 -5.93 6.67 17.25
CA ALA A 141 -6.36 7.71 16.30
C ALA A 141 -5.90 9.13 16.69
N LYS A 142 -5.75 9.43 17.98
CA LYS A 142 -5.21 10.71 18.44
C LYS A 142 -3.69 10.78 18.28
N VAL A 143 -3.01 9.68 18.59
CA VAL A 143 -1.55 9.56 18.44
C VAL A 143 -1.16 9.59 16.96
N GLU A 144 -1.95 8.95 16.10
CA GLU A 144 -1.74 8.91 14.66
C GLU A 144 -1.71 10.30 14.02
N ASN A 145 -2.60 11.21 14.42
CA ASN A 145 -2.56 12.60 13.93
C ASN A 145 -1.26 13.33 14.32
N VAL A 146 -0.79 13.16 15.56
CA VAL A 146 0.46 13.79 16.00
C VAL A 146 1.65 13.21 15.22
N LEU A 147 1.70 11.88 15.08
CA LEU A 147 2.74 11.21 14.31
C LEU A 147 2.74 11.63 12.85
N PHE A 148 1.57 11.83 12.23
CA PHE A 148 1.46 12.33 10.86
C PHE A 148 2.07 13.72 10.69
N TYR A 149 1.79 14.67 11.59
CA TYR A 149 2.40 16.00 11.53
C TYR A 149 3.92 15.95 11.76
N LEU A 150 4.37 15.14 12.70
CA LEU A 150 5.80 14.92 12.94
C LEU A 150 6.50 14.35 11.70
N LEU A 151 5.85 13.37 11.04
CA LEU A 151 6.33 12.78 9.79
C LEU A 151 6.49 13.84 8.69
N MET A 152 5.45 14.65 8.48
CA MET A 152 5.50 15.71 7.45
C MET A 152 6.60 16.72 7.74
N ILE A 153 6.75 17.17 9.00
CA ILE A 153 7.82 18.06 9.42
C ILE A 153 9.18 17.39 9.20
N GLY A 154 9.33 16.13 9.58
CA GLY A 154 10.57 15.36 9.39
C GLY A 154 10.98 15.27 7.92
N LEU A 155 10.08 14.87 7.03
CA LEU A 155 10.38 14.75 5.60
C LEU A 155 10.61 16.11 4.93
N LEU A 156 9.83 17.15 5.29
CA LEU A 156 10.05 18.49 4.77
C LEU A 156 11.38 19.07 5.26
N SER A 157 11.75 18.87 6.53
CA SER A 157 13.06 19.30 7.05
C SER A 157 14.20 18.59 6.32
N TYR A 158 14.04 17.29 6.00
CA TYR A 158 15.02 16.52 5.22
C TYR A 158 15.22 17.16 3.82
N VAL A 159 14.12 17.51 3.15
CA VAL A 159 14.17 18.17 1.84
C VAL A 159 14.85 19.54 1.93
N VAL A 160 14.44 20.38 2.87
CA VAL A 160 15.01 21.75 3.02
C VAL A 160 16.50 21.70 3.34
N MET A 161 16.91 20.86 4.30
CA MET A 161 18.32 20.72 4.66
C MET A 161 19.15 20.12 3.52
N GLY A 162 18.58 19.18 2.78
CA GLY A 162 19.23 18.60 1.60
C GLY A 162 19.49 19.63 0.53
N PHE A 163 18.49 20.42 0.15
CA PHE A 163 18.69 21.51 -0.83
C PHE A 163 19.69 22.57 -0.35
N ALA A 164 19.75 22.86 0.94
CA ALA A 164 20.73 23.80 1.50
C ALA A 164 22.19 23.28 1.42
N LYS A 165 22.38 21.96 1.35
CA LYS A 165 23.69 21.31 1.23
C LYS A 165 24.09 20.98 -0.21
N MET A 166 23.14 21.04 -1.16
CA MET A 166 23.41 20.74 -2.57
C MET A 166 24.28 21.81 -3.22
N THR A 167 25.21 21.33 -4.04
CA THR A 167 26.02 22.16 -4.95
C THR A 167 25.82 21.66 -6.38
N PRO A 168 26.14 22.43 -7.43
CA PRO A 168 26.06 21.95 -8.82
C PRO A 168 26.85 20.66 -9.05
N GLU A 169 27.91 20.42 -8.31
CA GLU A 169 28.78 19.25 -8.40
C GLU A 169 28.15 17.99 -7.84
N THR A 170 27.20 18.10 -6.89
CA THR A 170 26.49 16.94 -6.31
C THR A 170 25.38 16.45 -7.22
N ILE A 171 24.95 17.22 -8.25
CA ILE A 171 23.87 16.83 -9.13
C ILE A 171 24.32 15.71 -10.07
N THR A 172 23.70 14.55 -9.94
CA THR A 172 24.06 13.32 -10.65
C THR A 172 23.49 13.20 -12.05
N VAL A 173 22.58 14.09 -12.43
CA VAL A 173 21.94 14.08 -13.77
C VAL A 173 22.99 14.24 -14.86
N GLY A 174 23.05 13.26 -15.77
CA GLY A 174 24.03 13.25 -16.87
C GLY A 174 25.35 12.55 -16.53
N GLN A 175 25.54 12.07 -15.29
CA GLN A 175 26.71 11.23 -14.95
C GLN A 175 26.55 9.80 -15.48
N PRO A 176 27.64 9.07 -15.75
CA PRO A 176 27.58 7.73 -16.35
C PRO A 176 26.80 6.70 -15.54
N ASP A 177 26.79 6.83 -14.21
CA ASP A 177 26.09 5.94 -13.26
C ASP A 177 24.65 6.39 -12.96
N PHE A 178 24.16 7.43 -13.62
CA PHE A 178 22.78 7.92 -13.43
C PHE A 178 21.74 6.83 -13.70
N PHE A 179 21.92 6.05 -14.78
CA PHE A 179 21.13 4.86 -15.11
C PHE A 179 22.01 3.61 -15.05
N ALA A 180 22.62 3.32 -13.89
CA ALA A 180 23.59 2.23 -13.75
C ALA A 180 23.08 0.86 -14.24
N GLY A 181 21.81 0.54 -14.04
CA GLY A 181 21.17 -0.70 -14.50
C GLY A 181 20.50 -0.60 -15.87
N GLY A 182 20.67 0.51 -16.59
CA GLY A 182 19.99 0.78 -17.87
C GLY A 182 18.47 0.76 -17.76
N ALA A 183 17.78 0.57 -18.90
CA ALA A 183 16.32 0.58 -18.93
C ALA A 183 15.68 -0.55 -18.09
N LYS A 184 16.29 -1.73 -18.05
CA LYS A 184 15.80 -2.87 -17.26
C LYS A 184 15.89 -2.57 -15.76
N GLY A 185 17.01 -2.06 -15.29
CA GLY A 185 17.21 -1.68 -13.89
C GLY A 185 16.26 -0.57 -13.47
N PHE A 186 16.07 0.44 -14.32
CA PHE A 186 15.11 1.53 -14.09
C PHE A 186 13.68 1.00 -13.95
N LEU A 187 13.23 0.13 -14.88
CA LEU A 187 11.90 -0.45 -14.79
C LEU A 187 11.71 -1.30 -13.54
N SER A 188 12.72 -2.11 -13.16
CA SER A 188 12.67 -2.90 -11.92
C SER A 188 12.57 -2.00 -10.68
N ALA A 189 13.30 -0.89 -10.65
CA ALA A 189 13.20 0.11 -9.59
C ALA A 189 11.80 0.75 -9.53
N VAL A 190 11.20 1.10 -10.68
CA VAL A 190 9.83 1.62 -10.76
C VAL A 190 8.83 0.62 -10.17
N VAL A 191 8.91 -0.66 -10.56
CA VAL A 191 8.02 -1.72 -10.06
C VAL A 191 8.15 -1.88 -8.54
N LEU A 192 9.37 -1.96 -8.03
CA LEU A 192 9.62 -2.06 -6.58
C LEU A 192 9.01 -0.87 -5.84
N LEU A 193 9.24 0.35 -6.33
CA LEU A 193 8.77 1.58 -5.69
C LEU A 193 7.25 1.77 -5.78
N MET A 194 6.57 1.15 -6.74
CA MET A 194 5.11 1.19 -6.84
C MET A 194 4.42 0.63 -5.59
N PHE A 195 5.02 -0.33 -4.90
CA PHE A 195 4.51 -0.81 -3.61
C PHE A 195 4.22 0.33 -2.62
N SER A 196 5.06 1.37 -2.63
CA SER A 196 4.94 2.51 -1.74
C SER A 196 4.11 3.68 -2.30
N THR A 197 3.50 3.53 -3.49
CA THR A 197 2.82 4.64 -4.19
C THR A 197 1.34 4.39 -4.47
N THR A 198 0.77 3.26 -4.04
CA THR A 198 -0.62 2.86 -4.33
C THR A 198 -1.52 2.76 -3.10
N GLY A 199 -0.97 2.88 -1.89
CA GLY A 199 -1.68 2.75 -0.62
C GLY A 199 -2.84 3.73 -0.42
N GLN A 200 -2.86 4.90 -1.11
CA GLN A 200 -3.98 5.85 -1.07
C GLN A 200 -5.28 5.25 -1.60
N SER A 201 -5.24 4.21 -2.42
CA SER A 201 -6.44 3.51 -2.89
C SER A 201 -7.21 2.80 -1.77
N TYR A 202 -6.56 2.49 -0.65
CA TYR A 202 -7.20 1.84 0.50
C TYR A 202 -8.25 2.71 1.19
N VAL A 203 -8.27 4.04 0.93
CA VAL A 203 -9.32 4.94 1.43
C VAL A 203 -10.71 4.54 0.91
N VAL A 204 -10.80 3.78 -0.17
CA VAL A 204 -12.05 3.18 -0.69
C VAL A 204 -12.76 2.35 0.39
N ALA A 205 -12.04 1.70 1.28
CA ALA A 205 -12.60 0.96 2.40
C ALA A 205 -13.42 1.82 3.39
N PHE A 206 -13.25 3.15 3.35
CA PHE A 206 -14.00 4.11 4.15
C PHE A 206 -15.20 4.73 3.40
N SER A 207 -15.61 4.16 2.27
CA SER A 207 -16.72 4.67 1.46
C SER A 207 -18.02 4.80 2.26
N ARG A 208 -18.27 3.88 3.20
CA ARG A 208 -19.48 3.90 4.04
C ARG A 208 -19.46 5.02 5.07
N GLU A 209 -18.29 5.36 5.59
CA GLU A 209 -18.09 6.39 6.61
C GLU A 209 -17.92 7.79 6.00
N ALA A 210 -17.70 7.89 4.70
CA ALA A 210 -17.52 9.17 4.00
C ALA A 210 -18.84 9.96 3.92
N ARG A 211 -18.76 11.30 4.08
CA ARG A 211 -19.92 12.19 3.95
C ARG A 211 -20.45 12.21 2.52
N ASN A 212 -19.58 12.44 1.54
CA ASN A 212 -19.88 12.48 0.11
C ASN A 212 -18.96 11.50 -0.65
N PRO A 213 -19.19 10.17 -0.55
CA PRO A 213 -18.21 9.17 -1.02
C PRO A 213 -17.90 9.29 -2.50
N LYS A 214 -18.89 9.55 -3.37
CA LYS A 214 -18.70 9.67 -4.84
C LYS A 214 -17.78 10.83 -5.25
N ARG A 215 -17.70 11.88 -4.43
CA ARG A 215 -16.82 13.02 -4.64
C ARG A 215 -15.54 12.91 -3.83
N ASP A 216 -15.68 12.67 -2.53
CA ASP A 216 -14.60 12.88 -1.56
C ASP A 216 -13.54 11.78 -1.62
N ILE A 217 -13.94 10.52 -1.93
CA ILE A 217 -12.97 9.41 -2.05
C ILE A 217 -12.09 9.58 -3.30
N PRO A 218 -12.64 9.77 -4.52
CA PRO A 218 -11.83 10.04 -5.69
C PRO A 218 -10.91 11.25 -5.54
N LEU A 219 -11.42 12.34 -4.98
CA LEU A 219 -10.62 13.54 -4.73
C LEU A 219 -9.52 13.29 -3.69
N ALA A 220 -9.80 12.52 -2.64
CA ALA A 220 -8.78 12.17 -1.66
C ALA A 220 -7.63 11.38 -2.29
N ILE A 221 -7.94 10.41 -3.16
CA ILE A 221 -6.93 9.65 -3.90
C ILE A 221 -6.09 10.58 -4.80
N LEU A 222 -6.73 11.45 -5.57
CA LEU A 222 -6.04 12.37 -6.50
C LEU A 222 -5.15 13.38 -5.76
N ILE A 223 -5.68 14.01 -4.70
CA ILE A 223 -4.93 14.98 -3.89
C ILE A 223 -3.74 14.30 -3.23
N THR A 224 -3.94 13.12 -2.61
CA THR A 224 -2.85 12.36 -2.00
C THR A 224 -1.81 11.97 -3.04
N THR A 225 -2.21 11.52 -4.23
CA THR A 225 -1.27 11.20 -5.32
C THR A 225 -0.42 12.42 -5.72
N GLY A 226 -1.03 13.60 -5.79
CA GLY A 226 -0.28 14.85 -6.05
C GLY A 226 0.72 15.18 -4.94
N VAL A 227 0.30 15.03 -3.67
CA VAL A 227 1.18 15.24 -2.51
C VAL A 227 2.37 14.28 -2.52
N ILE A 228 2.13 12.98 -2.72
CA ILE A 228 3.23 12.01 -2.74
C ILE A 228 4.13 12.17 -3.97
N LEU A 229 3.59 12.56 -5.12
CA LEU A 229 4.41 12.84 -6.31
C LEU A 229 5.46 13.91 -5.99
N VAL A 230 5.03 15.03 -5.44
CA VAL A 230 5.94 16.13 -5.08
C VAL A 230 6.89 15.68 -3.96
N LEU A 231 6.37 15.15 -2.87
CA LEU A 231 7.18 14.81 -1.69
C LEU A 231 8.21 13.71 -2.00
N TYR A 232 7.80 12.64 -2.68
CA TYR A 232 8.70 11.51 -2.99
C TYR A 232 9.75 11.88 -4.03
N THR A 233 9.37 12.72 -5.01
CA THR A 233 10.35 13.30 -5.95
C THR A 233 11.39 14.13 -5.23
N LEU A 234 10.99 15.02 -4.33
CA LEU A 234 11.92 15.90 -3.60
C LEU A 234 12.82 15.10 -2.63
N VAL A 235 12.23 14.20 -1.84
CA VAL A 235 13.00 13.32 -0.94
C VAL A 235 13.96 12.44 -1.74
N GLY A 236 13.47 11.86 -2.84
CA GLY A 236 14.30 11.04 -3.72
C GLY A 236 15.42 11.84 -4.36
N PHE A 237 15.14 13.07 -4.83
CA PHE A 237 16.13 13.94 -5.43
C PHE A 237 17.26 14.29 -4.44
N VAL A 238 16.92 14.66 -3.22
CA VAL A 238 17.92 14.89 -2.16
C VAL A 238 18.74 13.62 -1.90
N THR A 239 18.06 12.47 -1.75
CA THR A 239 18.73 11.20 -1.43
C THR A 239 19.73 10.77 -2.49
N CYS A 240 19.40 10.98 -3.77
CA CYS A 240 20.23 10.54 -4.89
C CYS A 240 21.33 11.54 -5.30
N ASN A 241 21.37 12.75 -4.70
CA ASN A 241 22.28 13.81 -5.12
C ASN A 241 23.19 14.37 -4.02
N ILE A 242 23.09 13.91 -2.77
CA ILE A 242 23.97 14.36 -1.67
C ILE A 242 25.20 13.46 -1.54
N LEU A 243 25.02 12.15 -1.64
CA LEU A 243 26.09 11.18 -1.54
C LEU A 243 26.17 10.34 -2.83
N PRO A 244 27.35 9.77 -3.14
CA PRO A 244 27.49 8.83 -4.26
C PRO A 244 26.50 7.67 -4.15
N ALA A 245 25.95 7.23 -5.30
CA ALA A 245 25.00 6.13 -5.34
C ALA A 245 25.52 4.86 -4.65
N SER A 246 26.83 4.59 -4.69
CA SER A 246 27.47 3.46 -4.04
C SER A 246 27.36 3.45 -2.52
N GLU A 247 27.21 4.61 -1.89
CA GLU A 247 27.08 4.73 -0.43
C GLU A 247 25.61 4.65 0.03
N VAL A 248 24.68 5.03 -0.84
CA VAL A 248 23.23 5.08 -0.55
C VAL A 248 22.51 3.81 -0.98
N ALA A 249 23.00 3.14 -2.03
CA ALA A 249 22.35 1.93 -2.54
C ALA A 249 22.26 0.82 -1.48
N GLY A 250 21.05 0.29 -1.30
CA GLY A 250 20.75 -0.70 -0.26
C GLY A 250 20.57 -0.13 1.15
N GLN A 251 20.78 1.17 1.35
CA GLN A 251 20.65 1.84 2.66
C GLN A 251 19.28 2.53 2.79
N ASN A 252 18.95 2.98 3.99
CA ASN A 252 17.77 3.78 4.25
C ASN A 252 18.10 5.29 4.23
N LEU A 253 17.07 6.16 4.31
CA LEU A 253 17.27 7.63 4.25
C LEU A 253 18.18 8.19 5.36
N ALA A 254 18.40 7.46 6.44
CA ALA A 254 19.19 7.95 7.58
C ALA A 254 20.65 8.20 7.22
N VAL A 255 21.20 7.49 6.22
CA VAL A 255 22.59 7.69 5.76
C VAL A 255 22.74 9.13 5.25
N VAL A 256 21.88 9.55 4.35
CA VAL A 256 21.89 10.93 3.82
C VAL A 256 21.47 11.95 4.88
N ALA A 257 20.46 11.62 5.72
CA ALA A 257 20.04 12.51 6.80
C ALA A 257 21.20 12.84 7.77
N ARG A 258 22.07 11.87 8.06
CA ARG A 258 23.24 12.06 8.92
C ARG A 258 24.23 13.06 8.35
N GLU A 259 24.35 13.10 7.02
CA GLU A 259 25.23 14.04 6.32
C GLU A 259 24.67 15.47 6.30
N ILE A 260 23.35 15.61 6.08
CA ILE A 260 22.74 16.94 5.88
C ILE A 260 22.27 17.62 7.17
N MET A 261 22.03 16.85 8.25
CA MET A 261 21.43 17.37 9.48
C MET A 261 22.43 17.47 10.63
N PRO A 262 22.35 18.52 11.47
CA PRO A 262 23.10 18.55 12.74
C PRO A 262 22.60 17.42 13.68
N GLY A 263 23.48 16.94 14.58
CA GLY A 263 23.24 15.73 15.36
C GLY A 263 21.89 15.66 16.09
N TRP A 264 21.44 16.74 16.75
CA TRP A 264 20.15 16.78 17.42
C TRP A 264 18.96 16.66 16.47
N MET A 265 19.06 17.28 15.29
CA MET A 265 18.02 17.27 14.27
C MET A 265 17.94 15.90 13.57
N TYR A 266 19.07 15.22 13.40
CA TYR A 266 19.14 13.85 12.91
C TYR A 266 18.29 12.89 13.77
N TYR A 267 18.44 12.94 15.11
CA TYR A 267 17.62 12.09 15.99
C TYR A 267 16.14 12.47 15.98
N LEU A 268 15.82 13.76 15.89
CA LEU A 268 14.44 14.21 15.72
C LEU A 268 13.86 13.70 14.38
N PHE A 269 14.64 13.74 13.31
CA PHE A 269 14.24 13.16 12.02
C PHE A 269 14.02 11.65 12.12
N LEU A 270 14.90 10.89 12.77
CA LEU A 270 14.71 9.44 12.90
C LEU A 270 13.39 9.10 13.61
N ILE A 271 13.10 9.79 14.71
CA ILE A 271 11.91 9.51 15.53
C ILE A 271 10.65 10.06 14.86
N GLY A 272 10.65 11.32 14.47
CA GLY A 272 9.49 12.01 13.93
C GLY A 272 9.20 11.68 12.47
N GLY A 273 10.20 11.32 11.67
CA GLY A 273 10.07 10.93 10.28
C GLY A 273 9.86 9.41 10.13
N PRO A 274 10.93 8.64 9.87
CA PRO A 274 10.82 7.23 9.51
C PRO A 274 10.12 6.35 10.55
N ILE A 275 10.49 6.49 11.83
CA ILE A 275 9.90 5.66 12.90
C ILE A 275 8.40 5.95 13.02
N ALA A 276 8.01 7.24 13.07
CA ALA A 276 6.61 7.63 13.14
C ALA A 276 5.81 7.13 11.92
N ALA A 277 6.38 7.25 10.70
CA ALA A 277 5.76 6.77 9.47
C ALA A 277 5.44 5.28 9.52
N ILE A 278 6.42 4.47 9.94
CA ILE A 278 6.24 3.02 10.00
C ILE A 278 5.24 2.64 11.09
N PHE A 279 5.25 3.33 12.23
CA PHE A 279 4.28 3.12 13.31
C PHE A 279 2.84 3.34 12.85
N THR A 280 2.55 4.45 12.16
CA THR A 280 1.21 4.75 11.65
C THR A 280 0.78 3.72 10.62
N THR A 281 1.68 3.35 9.69
CA THR A 281 1.40 2.35 8.67
C THR A 281 1.12 0.97 9.28
N MET A 282 1.94 0.49 10.21
CA MET A 282 1.71 -0.80 10.87
C MET A 282 0.38 -0.84 11.61
N ASN A 283 0.03 0.22 12.32
CA ASN A 283 -1.22 0.28 13.07
C ASN A 283 -2.45 0.21 12.14
N SER A 284 -2.49 1.03 11.11
CA SER A 284 -3.63 1.08 10.17
C SER A 284 -3.74 -0.19 9.31
N SER A 285 -2.63 -0.84 8.99
CA SER A 285 -2.59 -2.01 8.10
C SER A 285 -3.29 -3.23 8.70
N PHE A 286 -3.23 -3.47 10.02
CA PHE A 286 -4.00 -4.56 10.65
C PHE A 286 -5.50 -4.42 10.39
N VAL A 287 -6.02 -3.21 10.47
CA VAL A 287 -7.44 -2.91 10.23
C VAL A 287 -7.77 -3.03 8.74
N ILE A 288 -6.95 -2.43 7.87
CA ILE A 288 -7.19 -2.40 6.42
C ILE A 288 -7.18 -3.81 5.83
N PHE A 289 -6.20 -4.64 6.21
CA PHE A 289 -6.07 -5.98 5.65
C PHE A 289 -7.10 -6.97 6.22
N SER A 290 -7.68 -6.71 7.40
CA SER A 290 -8.74 -7.55 7.97
C SER A 290 -10.14 -7.26 7.40
N ARG A 291 -10.41 -6.05 6.88
CA ARG A 291 -11.75 -5.64 6.40
C ARG A 291 -12.35 -6.53 5.28
N PRO A 292 -11.62 -6.91 4.24
CA PRO A 292 -12.16 -7.85 3.24
C PRO A 292 -12.55 -9.18 3.85
N LEU A 293 -11.74 -9.70 4.78
CA LEU A 293 -12.02 -10.94 5.49
C LEU A 293 -13.30 -10.85 6.34
N GLU A 294 -13.54 -9.72 7.01
CA GLU A 294 -14.78 -9.52 7.76
C GLU A 294 -16.00 -9.61 6.85
N THR A 295 -15.92 -9.03 5.67
CA THR A 295 -17.00 -9.11 4.69
C THR A 295 -17.15 -10.53 4.16
N MET A 296 -16.06 -11.22 3.84
CA MET A 296 -16.05 -12.61 3.40
C MET A 296 -16.64 -13.57 4.44
N VAL A 297 -16.42 -13.31 5.74
CA VAL A 297 -17.05 -14.09 6.82
C VAL A 297 -18.56 -13.87 6.82
N LYS A 298 -19.03 -12.63 6.68
CA LYS A 298 -20.46 -12.29 6.59
C LYS A 298 -21.13 -12.92 5.37
N ASP A 299 -20.40 -13.02 4.27
CA ASP A 299 -20.87 -13.62 3.02
C ASP A 299 -20.74 -15.16 3.00
N GLY A 300 -20.22 -15.78 4.07
CA GLY A 300 -20.16 -17.23 4.26
C GLY A 300 -18.96 -17.93 3.62
N PHE A 301 -17.97 -17.21 3.10
CA PHE A 301 -16.71 -17.85 2.65
C PHE A 301 -15.97 -18.52 3.79
N PHE A 302 -16.05 -17.97 4.99
CA PHE A 302 -15.48 -18.54 6.20
C PHE A 302 -16.55 -18.85 7.24
N PRO A 303 -16.28 -19.77 8.17
CA PRO A 303 -17.18 -20.02 9.30
C PRO A 303 -17.45 -18.74 10.09
N ALA A 304 -18.70 -18.49 10.48
CA ALA A 304 -19.12 -17.31 11.23
C ALA A 304 -18.35 -17.11 12.55
N THR A 305 -17.80 -18.18 13.10
CA THR A 305 -16.96 -18.16 14.31
C THR A 305 -15.72 -17.30 14.15
N LEU A 306 -15.16 -17.19 12.94
CA LEU A 306 -13.97 -16.38 12.66
C LEU A 306 -14.27 -14.86 12.70
N GLY A 307 -15.53 -14.48 12.53
CA GLY A 307 -15.99 -13.09 12.66
C GLY A 307 -16.32 -12.65 14.09
N LYS A 308 -16.13 -13.53 15.10
CA LYS A 308 -16.38 -13.17 16.50
C LYS A 308 -15.49 -12.03 16.93
N THR A 309 -16.11 -11.03 17.59
CA THR A 309 -15.41 -9.88 18.15
C THR A 309 -15.16 -10.07 19.64
N ASN A 310 -14.08 -9.49 20.14
CA ASN A 310 -13.82 -9.40 21.56
C ASN A 310 -14.66 -8.27 22.22
N LYS A 311 -14.47 -8.04 23.52
CA LYS A 311 -15.19 -7.00 24.28
C LYS A 311 -14.97 -5.56 23.80
N TRP A 312 -13.97 -5.33 22.96
CA TRP A 312 -13.67 -4.05 22.32
C TRP A 312 -14.17 -3.95 20.87
N GLY A 313 -14.95 -4.95 20.41
CA GLY A 313 -15.52 -4.97 19.06
C GLY A 313 -14.54 -5.36 17.96
N VAL A 314 -13.37 -5.93 18.31
CA VAL A 314 -12.31 -6.30 17.37
C VAL A 314 -12.45 -7.75 16.94
N PRO A 315 -12.43 -8.07 15.61
CA PRO A 315 -12.48 -9.44 15.10
C PRO A 315 -11.14 -10.15 15.30
N TYR A 316 -10.89 -10.63 16.51
CA TYR A 316 -9.59 -11.09 16.97
C TYR A 316 -9.02 -12.26 16.15
N PHE A 317 -9.84 -13.18 15.64
CA PHE A 317 -9.37 -14.26 14.78
C PHE A 317 -8.79 -13.73 13.46
N LEU A 318 -9.45 -12.74 12.85
CA LEU A 318 -9.01 -12.18 11.57
C LEU A 318 -7.72 -11.39 11.74
N ILE A 319 -7.60 -10.61 12.81
CA ILE A 319 -6.37 -9.88 13.14
C ILE A 319 -5.24 -10.86 13.46
N THR A 320 -5.52 -11.97 14.16
CA THR A 320 -4.54 -13.04 14.41
C THR A 320 -4.06 -13.68 13.10
N PHE A 321 -4.96 -13.87 12.14
CA PHE A 321 -4.60 -14.40 10.83
C PHE A 321 -3.63 -13.47 10.08
N ILE A 322 -3.90 -12.16 10.05
CA ILE A 322 -2.98 -11.16 9.48
C ILE A 322 -1.63 -11.15 10.21
N TYR A 323 -1.64 -11.25 11.54
CA TYR A 323 -0.42 -11.36 12.34
C TYR A 323 0.43 -12.58 11.94
N ILE A 324 -0.20 -13.75 11.82
CA ILE A 324 0.50 -14.99 11.42
C ILE A 324 1.15 -14.79 10.03
N ILE A 325 0.38 -14.29 9.05
CA ILE A 325 0.90 -14.02 7.70
C ILE A 325 2.10 -13.06 7.77
N GLY A 326 2.00 -11.98 8.53
CA GLY A 326 3.06 -10.98 8.66
C GLY A 326 4.33 -11.50 9.38
N MET A 327 4.19 -12.55 10.20
CA MET A 327 5.32 -13.21 10.87
C MET A 327 6.07 -14.18 9.95
N LEU A 328 5.41 -14.76 8.93
CA LEU A 328 6.04 -15.75 8.05
C LEU A 328 7.36 -15.27 7.42
N PRO A 329 7.43 -14.08 6.79
CA PRO A 329 8.69 -13.59 6.20
C PRO A 329 9.82 -13.45 7.23
N LEU A 330 9.49 -13.07 8.46
CA LEU A 330 10.46 -12.91 9.54
C LEU A 330 10.98 -14.26 10.02
N ILE A 331 10.11 -15.26 10.14
CA ILE A 331 10.49 -16.63 10.55
C ILE A 331 11.35 -17.29 9.47
N PHE A 332 10.96 -17.16 8.20
CA PHE A 332 11.68 -17.77 7.07
C PHE A 332 12.86 -16.95 6.55
N ASN A 333 13.21 -15.85 7.21
CA ASN A 333 14.38 -15.04 6.88
C ASN A 333 14.38 -14.39 5.49
N PHE A 334 13.22 -13.88 5.05
CA PHE A 334 13.14 -13.15 3.80
C PHE A 334 13.84 -11.79 3.90
N SER A 335 14.47 -11.35 2.80
CA SER A 335 14.95 -9.97 2.69
C SER A 335 13.78 -9.01 2.48
N MET A 336 14.00 -7.72 2.79
CA MET A 336 12.96 -6.69 2.54
C MET A 336 12.50 -6.67 1.07
N GLY A 337 13.43 -6.79 0.12
CA GLY A 337 13.10 -6.86 -1.30
C GLY A 337 12.23 -8.07 -1.64
N ALA A 338 12.58 -9.26 -1.14
CA ALA A 338 11.81 -10.47 -1.38
C ALA A 338 10.38 -10.39 -0.81
N ILE A 339 10.19 -9.75 0.36
CA ILE A 339 8.85 -9.53 0.94
C ILE A 339 8.02 -8.62 0.04
N VAL A 340 8.63 -7.55 -0.48
CA VAL A 340 7.95 -6.61 -1.40
C VAL A 340 7.55 -7.30 -2.68
N ASP A 341 8.48 -8.03 -3.31
CA ASP A 341 8.26 -8.71 -4.59
C ASP A 341 7.12 -9.74 -4.49
N ASP A 342 7.11 -10.55 -3.43
CA ASP A 342 6.06 -11.55 -3.18
C ASP A 342 4.69 -10.87 -2.95
N SER A 343 4.67 -9.81 -2.13
CA SER A 343 3.47 -9.02 -1.88
C SER A 343 2.91 -8.39 -3.16
N ILE A 344 3.80 -7.82 -4.00
CA ILE A 344 3.41 -7.19 -5.28
C ILE A 344 2.81 -8.21 -6.25
N LEU A 345 3.36 -9.43 -6.34
CA LEU A 345 2.86 -10.44 -7.28
C LEU A 345 1.45 -10.88 -6.93
N ILE A 346 1.19 -11.22 -5.67
CA ILE A 346 -0.14 -11.64 -5.20
C ILE A 346 -1.15 -10.50 -5.29
N GLU A 347 -0.77 -9.29 -4.87
CA GLU A 347 -1.63 -8.10 -4.99
C GLU A 347 -1.96 -7.83 -6.46
N SER A 348 -1.00 -8.00 -7.37
CA SER A 348 -1.19 -7.78 -8.80
C SER A 348 -2.25 -8.68 -9.40
N ILE A 349 -2.33 -9.94 -8.97
CA ILE A 349 -3.37 -10.88 -9.41
C ILE A 349 -4.75 -10.38 -8.95
N ALA A 350 -4.86 -9.96 -7.68
CA ALA A 350 -6.09 -9.39 -7.15
C ALA A 350 -6.50 -8.14 -7.93
N GLU A 351 -5.57 -7.24 -8.21
CA GLU A 351 -5.85 -6.00 -8.93
C GLU A 351 -6.26 -6.24 -10.40
N VAL A 352 -5.70 -7.23 -11.09
CA VAL A 352 -6.17 -7.61 -12.43
C VAL A 352 -7.66 -7.96 -12.41
N LEU A 353 -8.09 -8.77 -11.43
CA LEU A 353 -9.51 -9.11 -11.26
C LEU A 353 -10.36 -7.86 -11.02
N ALA A 354 -9.88 -6.96 -10.19
CA ALA A 354 -10.58 -5.73 -9.89
C ALA A 354 -10.68 -4.79 -11.11
N ILE A 355 -9.60 -4.63 -11.89
CA ILE A 355 -9.61 -3.82 -13.12
C ILE A 355 -10.57 -4.42 -14.15
N VAL A 356 -10.58 -5.75 -14.32
CA VAL A 356 -11.52 -6.44 -15.22
C VAL A 356 -12.96 -6.25 -14.75
N ALA A 357 -13.22 -6.27 -13.43
CA ALA A 357 -14.55 -5.97 -12.90
C ALA A 357 -14.97 -4.54 -13.24
N VAL A 358 -14.05 -3.56 -13.06
CA VAL A 358 -14.34 -2.17 -13.44
C VAL A 358 -14.65 -2.04 -14.93
N LEU A 359 -13.95 -2.75 -15.81
CA LEU A 359 -14.20 -2.69 -17.26
C LEU A 359 -15.62 -3.13 -17.61
N ARG A 360 -16.15 -4.15 -16.93
CA ARG A 360 -17.52 -4.70 -17.15
C ARG A 360 -18.60 -3.97 -16.38
N PHE A 361 -18.23 -3.09 -15.46
CA PHE A 361 -19.14 -2.41 -14.55
C PHE A 361 -20.28 -1.65 -15.25
N PRO A 362 -20.06 -0.83 -16.33
CA PRO A 362 -21.12 -0.06 -16.96
C PRO A 362 -22.22 -0.92 -17.59
N GLU A 363 -21.90 -2.20 -17.90
CA GLU A 363 -22.82 -3.15 -18.52
C GLU A 363 -23.61 -3.96 -17.48
N LYS A 364 -23.03 -4.11 -16.27
CA LYS A 364 -23.61 -4.93 -15.21
C LYS A 364 -24.45 -4.14 -14.21
N ILE A 365 -24.13 -2.85 -14.00
CA ILE A 365 -24.78 -1.99 -13.00
C ILE A 365 -25.14 -0.66 -13.66
N GLU A 366 -26.21 -0.68 -14.50
CA GLU A 366 -26.61 0.44 -15.37
C GLU A 366 -26.87 1.75 -14.62
N GLY A 367 -27.70 1.76 -13.59
CA GLY A 367 -28.04 2.98 -12.85
C GLY A 367 -26.83 3.66 -12.18
N ALA A 368 -25.81 2.91 -11.81
CA ALA A 368 -24.62 3.47 -11.18
C ALA A 368 -23.75 4.24 -12.18
N TRP A 369 -23.64 3.78 -13.43
CA TRP A 369 -22.90 4.51 -14.46
C TRP A 369 -23.49 5.88 -14.74
N GLU A 370 -24.80 6.02 -14.78
CA GLU A 370 -25.49 7.29 -15.05
C GLU A 370 -25.32 8.29 -13.90
N ASN A 371 -25.27 7.81 -12.67
CA ASN A 371 -25.16 8.61 -11.45
C ASN A 371 -23.72 8.96 -11.05
N ARG A 372 -22.72 8.74 -11.93
CA ARG A 372 -21.32 9.04 -11.62
C ARG A 372 -21.07 10.53 -11.41
N TYR A 373 -20.20 10.86 -10.47
CA TYR A 373 -19.83 12.25 -10.18
C TYR A 373 -19.01 12.88 -11.32
N PHE A 374 -17.97 12.18 -11.79
CA PHE A 374 -17.16 12.64 -12.91
C PHE A 374 -17.80 12.26 -14.25
N LYS A 375 -18.17 13.26 -15.06
CA LYS A 375 -18.78 13.07 -16.39
C LYS A 375 -17.71 12.91 -17.45
N PHE A 376 -17.43 11.69 -17.86
CA PHE A 376 -16.53 11.37 -18.99
C PHE A 376 -17.20 10.36 -19.92
N SER A 377 -16.70 10.28 -21.18
CA SER A 377 -17.27 9.39 -22.19
C SER A 377 -16.98 7.91 -21.89
N LYS A 378 -17.84 7.01 -22.39
CA LYS A 378 -17.58 5.56 -22.31
C LYS A 378 -16.28 5.16 -23.02
N GLY A 379 -15.91 5.87 -24.10
CA GLY A 379 -14.64 5.63 -24.82
C GLY A 379 -13.42 5.97 -23.96
N PHE A 380 -13.41 7.15 -23.34
CA PHE A 380 -12.32 7.54 -22.42
C PHE A 380 -12.22 6.58 -21.24
N PHE A 381 -13.34 6.20 -20.64
CA PHE A 381 -13.39 5.20 -19.58
C PHE A 381 -12.72 3.88 -20.00
N ARG A 382 -13.15 3.30 -21.14
CA ARG A 382 -12.58 2.04 -21.64
C ARG A 382 -11.08 2.19 -21.91
N PHE A 383 -10.64 3.30 -22.50
CA PHE A 383 -9.23 3.57 -22.74
C PHE A 383 -8.42 3.56 -21.45
N VAL A 384 -8.85 4.28 -20.41
CA VAL A 384 -8.15 4.36 -19.12
C VAL A 384 -8.08 2.98 -18.45
N VAL A 385 -9.18 2.23 -18.44
CA VAL A 385 -9.23 0.91 -17.80
C VAL A 385 -8.37 -0.12 -18.56
N ILE A 386 -8.38 -0.08 -19.90
CA ILE A 386 -7.51 -0.96 -20.72
C ILE A 386 -6.04 -0.58 -20.52
N LEU A 387 -5.71 0.70 -20.48
CA LEU A 387 -4.35 1.16 -20.20
C LEU A 387 -3.88 0.68 -18.83
N ALA A 388 -4.71 0.78 -17.79
CA ALA A 388 -4.40 0.27 -16.46
C ALA A 388 -4.18 -1.26 -16.47
N LEU A 389 -5.01 -2.01 -17.20
CA LEU A 389 -4.88 -3.45 -17.33
C LEU A 389 -3.57 -3.85 -18.02
N LEU A 390 -3.25 -3.22 -19.16
CA LEU A 390 -2.02 -3.48 -19.88
C LEU A 390 -0.78 -3.12 -19.07
N THR A 391 -0.83 -1.98 -18.36
CA THR A 391 0.23 -1.57 -17.45
C THR A 391 0.42 -2.61 -16.34
N ARG A 392 -0.68 -3.07 -15.72
CA ARG A 392 -0.58 -4.09 -14.65
C ARG A 392 -0.04 -5.41 -15.15
N ILE A 393 -0.44 -5.87 -16.33
CA ILE A 393 0.11 -7.08 -16.97
C ILE A 393 1.62 -6.92 -17.25
N ALA A 394 2.04 -5.77 -17.78
CA ALA A 394 3.46 -5.49 -18.02
C ALA A 394 4.27 -5.51 -16.72
N LEU A 395 3.73 -4.97 -15.63
CA LEU A 395 4.36 -5.02 -14.30
C LEU A 395 4.48 -6.45 -13.78
N ILE A 396 3.44 -7.28 -13.92
CA ILE A 396 3.50 -8.71 -13.55
C ILE A 396 4.60 -9.43 -14.32
N ILE A 397 4.67 -9.22 -15.63
CA ILE A 397 5.71 -9.83 -16.48
C ILE A 397 7.09 -9.40 -15.98
N ASN A 398 7.31 -8.11 -15.74
CA ASN A 398 8.59 -7.63 -15.23
C ASN A 398 8.91 -8.24 -13.86
N THR A 399 7.98 -8.28 -12.93
CA THR A 399 8.16 -8.90 -11.61
C THR A 399 8.55 -10.38 -11.74
N CYS A 400 7.88 -11.13 -12.61
CA CYS A 400 8.23 -12.53 -12.86
C CYS A 400 9.64 -12.73 -13.44
N THR A 401 10.25 -11.72 -14.07
CA THR A 401 11.65 -11.81 -14.57
C THR A 401 12.69 -11.57 -13.46
N THR A 402 12.31 -10.97 -12.36
CA THR A 402 13.20 -10.66 -11.23
C THR A 402 13.06 -11.65 -10.08
N LEU A 403 11.90 -12.29 -9.96
CA LEU A 403 11.59 -13.26 -8.90
C LEU A 403 12.29 -14.61 -9.11
N THR A 404 12.58 -15.27 -7.99
CA THR A 404 13.01 -16.66 -8.02
C THR A 404 11.86 -17.56 -8.48
N PRO A 405 12.13 -18.62 -9.27
CA PRO A 405 11.09 -19.56 -9.70
C PRO A 405 10.27 -20.15 -8.53
N ALA A 406 10.89 -20.32 -7.38
CA ALA A 406 10.21 -20.83 -6.18
C ALA A 406 9.08 -19.91 -5.72
N ILE A 407 9.26 -18.59 -5.69
CA ILE A 407 8.24 -17.61 -5.30
C ILE A 407 7.07 -17.66 -6.29
N ILE A 408 7.36 -17.72 -7.60
CA ILE A 408 6.32 -17.82 -8.63
C ILE A 408 5.47 -19.08 -8.43
N VAL A 409 6.14 -20.23 -8.20
CA VAL A 409 5.45 -21.51 -7.95
C VAL A 409 4.59 -21.42 -6.70
N VAL A 410 5.11 -20.88 -5.59
CA VAL A 410 4.35 -20.70 -4.33
C VAL A 410 3.13 -19.82 -4.57
N THR A 411 3.27 -18.69 -5.27
CA THR A 411 2.16 -17.80 -5.59
C THR A 411 1.09 -18.51 -6.43
N VAL A 412 1.49 -19.22 -7.51
CA VAL A 412 0.55 -19.97 -8.36
C VAL A 412 -0.18 -21.04 -7.57
N VAL A 413 0.54 -21.83 -6.75
CA VAL A 413 -0.05 -22.86 -5.89
C VAL A 413 -1.02 -22.25 -4.88
N SER A 414 -0.68 -21.10 -4.28
CA SER A 414 -1.57 -20.39 -3.36
C SER A 414 -2.87 -19.96 -4.03
N VAL A 415 -2.78 -19.38 -5.24
CA VAL A 415 -3.97 -18.98 -6.01
C VAL A 415 -4.83 -20.20 -6.39
N LEU A 416 -4.22 -21.32 -6.77
CA LEU A 416 -4.96 -22.57 -7.03
C LEU A 416 -5.65 -23.11 -5.78
N ILE A 417 -5.00 -23.07 -4.62
CA ILE A 417 -5.61 -23.46 -3.33
C ILE A 417 -6.81 -22.53 -3.03
N PHE A 418 -6.67 -21.22 -3.24
CA PHE A 418 -7.77 -20.27 -3.05
C PHE A 418 -8.93 -20.53 -4.00
N ALA A 419 -8.65 -20.86 -5.26
CA ALA A 419 -9.66 -21.21 -6.25
C ALA A 419 -10.41 -22.50 -5.86
N LEU A 420 -9.69 -23.55 -5.45
CA LEU A 420 -10.28 -24.79 -4.98
C LEU A 420 -11.13 -24.59 -3.72
N TYR A 421 -10.61 -23.83 -2.75
CA TYR A 421 -11.35 -23.51 -1.54
C TYR A 421 -12.68 -22.80 -1.87
N ASN A 422 -12.63 -21.76 -2.69
CA ASN A 422 -13.83 -21.01 -3.12
C ASN A 422 -14.82 -21.90 -3.88
N TYR A 423 -14.33 -22.74 -4.78
CA TYR A 423 -15.17 -23.66 -5.53
C TYR A 423 -15.97 -24.58 -4.58
N PHE A 424 -15.31 -25.21 -3.60
CA PHE A 424 -15.98 -26.09 -2.65
C PHE A 424 -16.94 -25.34 -1.73
N ARG A 425 -16.59 -24.12 -1.29
CA ARG A 425 -17.47 -23.31 -0.43
C ARG A 425 -18.74 -22.88 -1.17
N ILE A 426 -18.62 -22.47 -2.43
CA ILE A 426 -19.76 -22.06 -3.27
C ILE A 426 -20.62 -23.29 -3.61
N LYS A 427 -20.02 -24.41 -4.03
CA LYS A 427 -20.71 -25.65 -4.34
C LYS A 427 -21.49 -26.19 -3.13
N GLY A 428 -20.98 -26.01 -1.93
CA GLY A 428 -21.66 -26.37 -0.68
C GLY A 428 -22.80 -25.45 -0.25
N ASN A 429 -23.19 -24.47 -1.06
CA ASN A 429 -24.21 -23.45 -0.75
C ASN A 429 -23.96 -22.67 0.56
N HIS A 430 -22.69 -22.46 0.91
CA HIS A 430 -22.34 -21.73 2.11
C HIS A 430 -22.18 -20.23 1.88
N VAL A 431 -22.04 -19.81 0.60
CA VAL A 431 -21.72 -18.44 0.22
C VAL A 431 -22.96 -17.71 -0.28
N HIS A 432 -23.27 -16.59 0.37
CA HIS A 432 -24.36 -15.69 0.02
C HIS A 432 -23.85 -14.24 0.04
N VAL A 433 -23.22 -13.80 -1.07
CA VAL A 433 -22.64 -12.47 -1.14
C VAL A 433 -23.73 -11.40 -1.13
N ASN A 434 -23.65 -10.52 -0.14
CA ASN A 434 -24.52 -9.37 -0.08
C ASN A 434 -24.08 -8.32 -1.12
N LYS A 435 -24.78 -8.25 -2.25
CA LYS A 435 -24.51 -7.32 -3.35
C LYS A 435 -25.17 -5.95 -3.12
N SER A 436 -25.40 -5.55 -1.86
CA SER A 436 -25.97 -4.26 -1.54
C SER A 436 -24.98 -3.13 -1.86
N TYR A 437 -25.23 -2.40 -2.89
CA TYR A 437 -24.61 -1.12 -3.23
C TYR A 437 -25.68 -0.03 -3.19
N GLU A 438 -25.32 1.12 -2.66
CA GLU A 438 -26.22 2.26 -2.60
C GLU A 438 -25.91 3.18 -3.79
N LEU A 439 -26.89 3.38 -4.65
CA LEU A 439 -26.89 4.44 -5.66
C LEU A 439 -27.28 5.74 -4.93
N GLN A 440 -26.35 6.61 -4.68
CA GLN A 440 -26.60 7.93 -4.07
C GLN A 440 -26.48 9.05 -5.08
#